data_b819fcbab302df0434750b790079d672
#
_entry.id   b819fcbab302df0434750b790079d672
#
_cell.length_a   1.000
_cell.length_b   1.000
_cell.length_c   1.000
_cell.angle_alpha   90.00
_cell.angle_beta   90.00
_cell.angle_gamma   90.00
#
_symmetry.space_group_name_H-M   'P 1'
#
loop_
_entity.id
_entity.type
_entity.pdbx_description
1 polymer ?
#
loop_
_entity_poly.entity_id
_entity_poly.type
_entity_poly.pdbx_seq_one_letter_code
_entity_poly.pdbx_strand_id
1 'polypeptide(L)'
;MKRVLVFTHDTFGLGHVRRSLHIVRALCRRLPDAAVLVASGSPALRAVRDLPPNADFVKLPTIVRTGAPGSQPPHLPLELREVTALRASMLCAAVDAYRPDLLLVDNFPLGSRRELLGVLPRARQLGARTVLGLRDIVDRPEIVRASWTKDGVYDALQQLYDLVLVYGVREILDAGAAYGLSSSLQARVRYCGYVTAGRGALRDAAELRRELGVEETLVVATVGGGGDGFPLLRSFVQAVRMLRGLTAVVVTGPLMAPGERDRIRELAVGHAGITVTEYVADLPSYLAAADAVVAMGGYNTVAELLALKQRALVLPRDWRYGDFAHGTGPTVEWEQLLRGQALERLGLLRVLPRECFEPKALAAHLADALTAAGALAQRGRAPIADIDVDGAERAADELVHLLQSEGCHVH
;
A
#
# COMPACT_ATOMS: atom_id res chain seq x y z
N MET A 1 -10.06 -29.19 -8.22
CA MET A 1 -9.66 -28.19 -7.19
C MET A 1 -8.54 -27.32 -7.75
N LYS A 2 -8.73 -26.01 -7.85
CA LYS A 2 -7.71 -25.07 -8.35
C LYS A 2 -6.73 -24.73 -7.23
N ARG A 3 -5.46 -24.53 -7.57
CA ARG A 3 -4.38 -24.17 -6.66
C ARG A 3 -3.79 -22.83 -7.06
N VAL A 4 -3.79 -21.86 -6.15
CA VAL A 4 -3.27 -20.52 -6.40
C VAL A 4 -2.10 -20.24 -5.47
N LEU A 5 -0.95 -19.86 -6.01
CA LEU A 5 0.19 -19.37 -5.25
C LEU A 5 0.28 -17.85 -5.40
N VAL A 6 0.33 -17.14 -4.29
CA VAL A 6 0.49 -15.69 -4.26
C VAL A 6 1.83 -15.35 -3.64
N PHE A 7 2.73 -14.75 -4.42
CA PHE A 7 3.96 -14.18 -3.90
C PHE A 7 3.75 -12.71 -3.60
N THR A 8 3.83 -12.33 -2.32
CA THR A 8 3.70 -10.93 -1.90
C THR A 8 5.05 -10.34 -1.50
N HIS A 9 5.33 -9.17 -2.06
CA HIS A 9 6.52 -8.40 -1.73
C HIS A 9 6.50 -7.96 -0.25
N ASP A 10 7.66 -7.92 0.41
CA ASP A 10 7.75 -7.83 1.86
C ASP A 10 8.87 -6.97 2.44
N THR A 11 9.59 -6.21 1.61
CA THR A 11 10.80 -5.50 2.06
C THR A 11 10.53 -4.25 2.89
N PHE A 12 9.31 -3.68 2.86
CA PHE A 12 8.99 -2.47 3.61
C PHE A 12 7.49 -2.37 3.94
N GLY A 13 7.16 -2.29 5.22
CA GLY A 13 5.81 -2.01 5.69
C GLY A 13 4.81 -3.18 5.58
N LEU A 14 3.56 -2.88 5.92
CA LEU A 14 2.43 -3.82 5.90
C LEU A 14 1.64 -3.77 4.59
N GLY A 15 1.94 -2.81 3.72
CA GLY A 15 1.11 -2.42 2.59
C GLY A 15 0.90 -3.52 1.56
N HIS A 16 1.97 -4.19 1.16
CA HIS A 16 1.91 -5.25 0.15
C HIS A 16 1.12 -6.47 0.65
N VAL A 17 1.41 -6.92 1.87
CA VAL A 17 0.69 -8.06 2.47
C VAL A 17 -0.80 -7.74 2.63
N ARG A 18 -1.17 -6.57 3.17
CA ARG A 18 -2.58 -6.17 3.32
C ARG A 18 -3.31 -6.16 1.99
N ARG A 19 -2.73 -5.54 0.96
CA ARG A 19 -3.30 -5.51 -0.39
C ARG A 19 -3.49 -6.91 -0.95
N SER A 20 -2.45 -7.74 -0.93
CA SER A 20 -2.54 -9.13 -1.41
C SER A 20 -3.60 -9.92 -0.67
N LEU A 21 -3.75 -9.73 0.65
CA LEU A 21 -4.78 -10.41 1.44
C LEU A 21 -6.20 -9.95 1.09
N HIS A 22 -6.42 -8.69 0.71
CA HIS A 22 -7.73 -8.27 0.21
C HIS A 22 -8.11 -9.02 -1.07
N ILE A 23 -7.15 -9.16 -1.99
CA ILE A 23 -7.35 -9.93 -3.23
C ILE A 23 -7.56 -11.41 -2.92
N VAL A 24 -6.76 -12.00 -2.02
CA VAL A 24 -6.92 -13.41 -1.59
C VAL A 24 -8.30 -13.64 -0.99
N ARG A 25 -8.77 -12.76 -0.11
CA ARG A 25 -10.14 -12.88 0.46
C ARG A 25 -11.22 -12.82 -0.61
N ALA A 26 -11.11 -11.90 -1.57
CA ALA A 26 -12.02 -11.79 -2.69
C ALA A 26 -11.98 -13.05 -3.57
N LEU A 27 -10.79 -13.56 -3.86
CA LEU A 27 -10.60 -14.79 -4.65
C LEU A 27 -11.19 -16.03 -3.95
N CYS A 28 -10.94 -16.20 -2.64
CA CYS A 28 -11.46 -17.31 -1.87
C CYS A 28 -12.99 -17.32 -1.80
N ARG A 29 -13.63 -16.14 -1.77
CA ARG A 29 -15.11 -16.06 -1.87
C ARG A 29 -15.65 -16.54 -3.22
N ARG A 30 -14.91 -16.28 -4.32
CA ARG A 30 -15.30 -16.71 -5.67
C ARG A 30 -14.97 -18.16 -5.97
N LEU A 31 -13.94 -18.68 -5.33
CA LEU A 31 -13.45 -20.04 -5.51
C LEU A 31 -13.34 -20.74 -4.15
N PRO A 32 -14.47 -21.08 -3.50
CA PRO A 32 -14.47 -21.68 -2.16
C PRO A 32 -13.76 -23.05 -2.12
N ASP A 33 -13.72 -23.76 -3.26
CA ASP A 33 -13.04 -25.04 -3.40
C ASP A 33 -11.57 -24.94 -3.84
N ALA A 34 -11.04 -23.72 -4.06
CA ALA A 34 -9.64 -23.55 -4.39
C ALA A 34 -8.77 -23.61 -3.14
N ALA A 35 -7.55 -24.09 -3.28
CA ALA A 35 -6.51 -23.91 -2.26
C ALA A 35 -5.66 -22.67 -2.62
N VAL A 36 -5.43 -21.77 -1.66
CA VAL A 36 -4.64 -20.56 -1.85
C VAL A 36 -3.46 -20.53 -0.90
N LEU A 37 -2.25 -20.48 -1.44
CA LEU A 37 -1.03 -20.44 -0.66
C LEU A 37 -0.35 -19.07 -0.84
N VAL A 38 -0.08 -18.36 0.26
CA VAL A 38 0.54 -17.03 0.24
C VAL A 38 1.99 -17.11 0.72
N ALA A 39 2.94 -16.87 -0.17
CA ALA A 39 4.36 -16.84 0.16
C ALA A 39 4.81 -15.40 0.47
N SER A 40 5.35 -15.17 1.66
CA SER A 40 5.84 -13.86 2.08
C SER A 40 6.96 -13.95 3.12
N GLY A 41 7.92 -13.05 3.03
CA GLY A 41 8.93 -12.84 4.06
C GLY A 41 8.54 -11.79 5.10
N SER A 42 7.35 -11.18 5.00
CA SER A 42 6.93 -10.11 5.89
C SER A 42 6.85 -10.56 7.35
N PRO A 43 7.41 -9.82 8.31
CA PRO A 43 7.22 -10.08 9.73
C PRO A 43 5.77 -9.90 10.16
N ALA A 44 5.00 -9.13 9.39
CA ALA A 44 3.59 -8.84 9.66
C ALA A 44 2.66 -10.04 9.50
N LEU A 45 3.10 -11.12 8.85
CA LEU A 45 2.30 -12.35 8.75
C LEU A 45 1.88 -12.90 10.12
N ARG A 46 2.70 -12.70 11.14
CA ARG A 46 2.38 -13.12 12.52
C ARG A 46 1.16 -12.40 13.11
N ALA A 47 0.83 -11.22 12.61
CA ALA A 47 -0.31 -10.42 13.04
C ALA A 47 -1.59 -10.68 12.22
N VAL A 48 -1.49 -11.45 11.13
CA VAL A 48 -2.65 -11.80 10.31
C VAL A 48 -3.43 -12.91 10.99
N ARG A 49 -4.62 -12.58 11.50
CA ARG A 49 -5.50 -13.52 12.22
C ARG A 49 -6.65 -14.05 11.38
N ASP A 50 -7.04 -13.34 10.33
CA ASP A 50 -8.27 -13.59 9.58
C ASP A 50 -7.97 -14.04 8.15
N LEU A 51 -7.35 -15.21 8.00
CA LEU A 51 -7.25 -15.89 6.72
C LEU A 51 -8.57 -16.57 6.35
N PRO A 52 -8.92 -16.60 5.05
CA PRO A 52 -9.97 -17.49 4.58
C PRO A 52 -9.66 -18.96 4.91
N PRO A 53 -10.68 -19.80 5.12
CA PRO A 53 -10.50 -21.20 5.56
C PRO A 53 -9.74 -22.06 4.53
N ASN A 54 -9.72 -21.63 3.27
CA ASN A 54 -9.03 -22.30 2.16
C ASN A 54 -7.72 -21.60 1.77
N ALA A 55 -7.15 -20.78 2.66
CA ALA A 55 -5.86 -20.12 2.47
C ALA A 55 -4.88 -20.40 3.60
N ASP A 56 -3.57 -20.48 3.27
CA ASP A 56 -2.49 -20.65 4.24
C ASP A 56 -1.22 -19.91 3.79
N PHE A 57 -0.19 -19.88 4.63
CA PHE A 57 1.05 -19.16 4.39
C PHE A 57 2.28 -20.04 4.26
N VAL A 58 3.18 -19.64 3.35
CA VAL A 58 4.60 -20.03 3.38
C VAL A 58 5.41 -18.82 3.88
N LYS A 59 5.99 -18.93 5.08
CA LYS A 59 6.85 -17.89 5.62
C LYS A 59 8.27 -18.01 5.06
N LEU A 60 8.66 -17.06 4.23
CA LEU A 60 10.02 -16.92 3.73
C LEU A 60 10.91 -16.17 4.74
N PRO A 61 12.24 -16.41 4.75
CA PRO A 61 13.17 -15.58 5.51
C PRO A 61 12.97 -14.10 5.25
N THR A 62 12.92 -13.31 6.32
CA THR A 62 12.66 -11.85 6.21
C THR A 62 13.87 -11.13 5.62
N ILE A 63 13.63 -10.22 4.71
CA ILE A 63 14.59 -9.23 4.23
C ILE A 63 13.97 -7.87 4.51
N VAL A 64 14.67 -6.98 5.22
CA VAL A 64 14.23 -5.61 5.46
C VAL A 64 15.12 -4.62 4.72
N ARG A 65 14.53 -3.52 4.28
CA ARG A 65 15.29 -2.38 3.78
C ARG A 65 15.82 -1.62 4.99
N THR A 66 17.13 -1.60 5.18
CA THR A 66 17.79 -0.77 6.16
C THR A 66 18.17 0.56 5.52
N GLY A 67 18.23 1.64 6.32
CA GLY A 67 18.63 2.96 5.83
C GLY A 67 20.05 3.05 5.23
N ALA A 68 20.93 2.06 5.48
CA ALA A 68 22.19 1.90 4.76
C ALA A 68 21.94 1.44 3.31
N PRO A 69 22.85 1.69 2.34
CA PRO A 69 22.63 1.28 0.97
C PRO A 69 22.52 -0.24 0.90
N GLY A 70 21.29 -0.73 0.96
CA GLY A 70 21.02 -2.16 0.88
C GLY A 70 19.80 -2.62 1.68
N SER A 71 19.47 -3.88 1.47
CA SER A 71 18.56 -4.65 2.31
C SER A 71 19.39 -5.65 3.10
N GLN A 72 18.93 -6.00 4.29
CA GLN A 72 19.62 -6.98 5.15
C GLN A 72 18.62 -7.98 5.72
N PRO A 73 19.03 -9.23 5.94
CA PRO A 73 18.28 -10.18 6.74
C PRO A 73 18.41 -9.79 8.23
N PRO A 74 17.30 -9.44 8.92
CA PRO A 74 17.39 -8.93 10.31
C PRO A 74 17.57 -10.04 11.34
N HIS A 75 17.35 -11.31 10.97
CA HIS A 75 17.28 -12.42 11.91
C HIS A 75 18.29 -13.53 11.64
N LEU A 76 18.75 -13.67 10.41
CA LEU A 76 19.73 -14.69 10.03
C LEU A 76 21.10 -14.05 9.87
N PRO A 77 22.16 -14.58 10.51
CA PRO A 77 23.52 -14.10 10.34
C PRO A 77 24.13 -14.60 9.02
N LEU A 78 23.43 -14.35 7.92
CA LEU A 78 23.79 -14.75 6.56
C LEU A 78 23.89 -13.50 5.67
N GLU A 79 24.66 -13.60 4.61
CA GLU A 79 24.70 -12.55 3.61
C GLU A 79 23.37 -12.46 2.84
N LEU A 80 23.05 -11.28 2.35
CA LEU A 80 21.82 -11.03 1.59
C LEU A 80 21.67 -11.99 0.39
N ARG A 81 22.77 -12.29 -0.32
CA ARG A 81 22.77 -13.23 -1.46
C ARG A 81 22.37 -14.65 -1.02
N GLU A 82 22.83 -15.11 0.15
CA GLU A 82 22.53 -16.45 0.66
C GLU A 82 21.04 -16.55 1.05
N VAL A 83 20.52 -15.52 1.74
CA VAL A 83 19.10 -15.47 2.09
C VAL A 83 18.22 -15.36 0.84
N THR A 84 18.64 -14.60 -0.18
CA THR A 84 17.92 -14.53 -1.47
C THR A 84 17.90 -15.88 -2.17
N ALA A 85 19.03 -16.60 -2.22
CA ALA A 85 19.11 -17.93 -2.80
C ALA A 85 18.25 -18.95 -2.04
N LEU A 86 18.27 -18.90 -0.71
CA LEU A 86 17.40 -19.73 0.13
C LEU A 86 15.92 -19.47 -0.17
N ARG A 87 15.49 -18.21 -0.25
CA ARG A 87 14.11 -17.83 -0.60
C ARG A 87 13.72 -18.36 -1.99
N ALA A 88 14.59 -18.19 -2.99
CA ALA A 88 14.38 -18.71 -4.34
C ALA A 88 14.20 -20.25 -4.33
N SER A 89 15.06 -20.97 -3.61
CA SER A 89 14.97 -22.44 -3.46
C SER A 89 13.66 -22.87 -2.77
N MET A 90 13.26 -22.18 -1.70
CA MET A 90 11.98 -22.45 -1.01
C MET A 90 10.78 -22.23 -1.93
N LEU A 91 10.80 -21.16 -2.74
CA LEU A 91 9.74 -20.86 -3.71
C LEU A 91 9.69 -21.89 -4.83
N CYS A 92 10.84 -22.33 -5.38
CA CYS A 92 10.90 -23.41 -6.37
C CYS A 92 10.34 -24.71 -5.80
N ALA A 93 10.76 -25.09 -4.59
CA ALA A 93 10.24 -26.28 -3.91
C ALA A 93 8.72 -26.19 -3.65
N ALA A 94 8.23 -25.02 -3.26
CA ALA A 94 6.79 -24.78 -3.11
C ALA A 94 6.05 -24.94 -4.45
N VAL A 95 6.57 -24.38 -5.54
CA VAL A 95 5.98 -24.54 -6.90
C VAL A 95 5.98 -26.01 -7.31
N ASP A 96 7.07 -26.74 -7.10
CA ASP A 96 7.20 -28.15 -7.48
C ASP A 96 6.23 -29.06 -6.71
N ALA A 97 6.10 -28.86 -5.41
CA ALA A 97 5.23 -29.65 -4.56
C ALA A 97 3.76 -29.26 -4.68
N TYR A 98 3.48 -27.97 -4.69
CA TYR A 98 2.13 -27.42 -4.69
C TYR A 98 1.49 -27.47 -6.08
N ARG A 99 2.29 -27.36 -7.16
CA ARG A 99 1.82 -27.34 -8.56
C ARG A 99 0.68 -26.38 -8.77
N PRO A 100 0.90 -25.06 -8.63
CA PRO A 100 -0.17 -24.09 -8.77
C PRO A 100 -0.72 -24.04 -10.19
N ASP A 101 -2.03 -23.85 -10.34
CA ASP A 101 -2.67 -23.49 -11.60
C ASP A 101 -2.44 -22.01 -11.95
N LEU A 102 -2.20 -21.17 -10.91
CA LEU A 102 -1.94 -19.76 -11.07
C LEU A 102 -0.90 -19.27 -10.03
N LEU A 103 0.05 -18.46 -10.50
CA LEU A 103 1.00 -17.71 -9.69
C LEU A 103 0.74 -16.21 -9.84
N LEU A 104 0.28 -15.56 -8.77
CA LEU A 104 0.17 -14.10 -8.68
C LEU A 104 1.41 -13.53 -8.01
N VAL A 105 2.08 -12.60 -8.69
CA VAL A 105 3.28 -11.89 -8.20
C VAL A 105 2.93 -10.45 -7.89
N ASP A 106 3.19 -9.99 -6.66
CA ASP A 106 2.92 -8.62 -6.24
C ASP A 106 4.10 -7.69 -6.52
N ASN A 107 3.84 -6.65 -7.28
CA ASN A 107 4.61 -5.42 -7.54
C ASN A 107 5.97 -5.56 -8.24
N PHE A 108 6.82 -6.52 -7.91
CA PHE A 108 8.14 -6.67 -8.50
C PHE A 108 8.18 -7.85 -9.46
N PRO A 109 8.28 -7.61 -10.78
CA PRO A 109 8.15 -8.68 -11.79
C PRO A 109 9.13 -9.84 -11.63
N LEU A 110 10.32 -9.59 -11.13
CA LEU A 110 11.35 -10.61 -10.89
C LEU A 110 11.59 -10.90 -9.39
N GLY A 111 10.70 -10.39 -8.52
CA GLY A 111 10.97 -10.32 -7.08
C GLY A 111 11.92 -9.17 -6.75
N SER A 112 12.04 -8.78 -5.48
CA SER A 112 12.82 -7.62 -5.07
C SER A 112 14.33 -7.78 -5.28
N ARG A 113 14.80 -9.01 -5.34
CA ARG A 113 16.21 -9.40 -5.53
C ARG A 113 16.37 -10.44 -6.63
N ARG A 114 15.48 -10.42 -7.63
CA ARG A 114 15.46 -11.37 -8.75
C ARG A 114 15.24 -12.83 -8.30
N GLU A 115 14.68 -13.03 -7.12
CA GLU A 115 14.43 -14.36 -6.52
C GLU A 115 13.41 -15.19 -7.30
N LEU A 116 12.63 -14.54 -8.20
CA LEU A 116 11.64 -15.21 -9.05
C LEU A 116 12.19 -15.66 -10.41
N LEU A 117 13.46 -15.39 -10.75
CA LEU A 117 14.04 -15.76 -12.05
C LEU A 117 13.95 -17.26 -12.38
N GLY A 118 14.13 -18.13 -11.38
CA GLY A 118 13.96 -19.57 -11.55
C GLY A 118 12.53 -20.05 -11.29
N VAL A 119 11.79 -19.33 -10.47
CA VAL A 119 10.44 -19.69 -10.02
C VAL A 119 9.41 -19.54 -11.13
N LEU A 120 9.43 -18.41 -11.87
CA LEU A 120 8.48 -18.12 -12.94
C LEU A 120 8.56 -19.13 -14.09
N PRO A 121 9.74 -19.39 -14.70
CA PRO A 121 9.85 -20.42 -15.73
C PRO A 121 9.41 -21.80 -15.23
N ARG A 122 9.73 -22.14 -13.97
CA ARG A 122 9.35 -23.42 -13.38
C ARG A 122 7.85 -23.56 -13.22
N ALA A 123 7.18 -22.51 -12.71
CA ALA A 123 5.72 -22.49 -12.62
C ALA A 123 5.05 -22.68 -14.00
N ARG A 124 5.54 -21.97 -15.03
CA ARG A 124 5.03 -22.12 -16.41
C ARG A 124 5.27 -23.50 -16.99
N GLN A 125 6.45 -24.11 -16.78
CA GLN A 125 6.73 -25.49 -17.20
C GLN A 125 5.73 -26.49 -16.60
N LEU A 126 5.23 -26.21 -15.40
CA LEU A 126 4.21 -27.02 -14.73
C LEU A 126 2.77 -26.65 -15.14
N GLY A 127 2.59 -25.72 -16.08
CA GLY A 127 1.30 -25.32 -16.62
C GLY A 127 0.62 -24.16 -15.88
N ALA A 128 1.29 -23.53 -14.92
CA ALA A 128 0.70 -22.41 -14.20
C ALA A 128 0.52 -21.16 -15.08
N ARG A 129 -0.62 -20.50 -14.95
CA ARG A 129 -0.79 -19.12 -15.42
C ARG A 129 -0.04 -18.19 -14.50
N THR A 130 0.59 -17.15 -15.05
CA THR A 130 1.39 -16.20 -14.28
C THR A 130 0.84 -14.80 -14.43
N VAL A 131 0.60 -14.13 -13.32
CA VAL A 131 -0.02 -12.80 -13.25
C VAL A 131 0.85 -11.87 -12.44
N LEU A 132 1.09 -10.68 -12.98
CA LEU A 132 1.73 -9.60 -12.24
C LEU A 132 0.68 -8.62 -11.73
N GLY A 133 0.74 -8.27 -10.46
CA GLY A 133 -0.05 -7.18 -9.87
C GLY A 133 0.82 -5.97 -9.59
N LEU A 134 0.62 -4.88 -10.30
CA LEU A 134 1.34 -3.61 -10.12
C LEU A 134 0.52 -2.63 -9.30
N ARG A 135 1.18 -1.81 -8.48
CA ARG A 135 0.55 -0.60 -7.94
C ARG A 135 0.20 0.37 -9.06
N ASP A 136 -0.70 1.30 -8.76
CA ASP A 136 -1.07 2.42 -9.64
C ASP A 136 0.15 3.17 -10.17
N ILE A 137 1.07 3.56 -9.29
CA ILE A 137 2.34 4.22 -9.59
C ILE A 137 3.47 3.44 -8.92
N VAL A 138 4.41 2.96 -9.71
CA VAL A 138 5.62 2.28 -9.21
C VAL A 138 6.67 3.31 -8.80
N ASP A 139 7.03 4.20 -9.73
CA ASP A 139 7.91 5.37 -9.57
C ASP A 139 7.76 6.27 -10.82
N ARG A 140 8.61 7.28 -10.97
CA ARG A 140 8.67 8.12 -12.17
C ARG A 140 8.91 7.26 -13.41
N PRO A 141 8.19 7.53 -14.52
CA PRO A 141 8.28 6.72 -15.74
C PRO A 141 9.70 6.49 -16.25
N GLU A 142 10.55 7.51 -16.22
CA GLU A 142 11.93 7.42 -16.67
C GLU A 142 12.78 6.51 -15.77
N ILE A 143 12.56 6.52 -14.46
CA ILE A 143 13.25 5.64 -13.51
C ILE A 143 12.82 4.19 -13.73
N VAL A 144 11.51 3.96 -13.85
CA VAL A 144 10.96 2.63 -14.09
C VAL A 144 11.49 2.07 -15.40
N ARG A 145 11.44 2.84 -16.49
CA ARG A 145 11.93 2.41 -17.80
C ARG A 145 13.41 2.05 -17.77
N ALA A 146 14.25 2.90 -17.17
CA ALA A 146 15.67 2.64 -17.05
C ALA A 146 15.98 1.38 -16.24
N SER A 147 15.33 1.20 -15.09
CA SER A 147 15.48 0.01 -14.26
C SER A 147 14.97 -1.24 -14.96
N TRP A 148 13.79 -1.22 -15.56
CA TRP A 148 13.21 -2.37 -16.24
C TRP A 148 14.02 -2.81 -17.46
N THR A 149 14.60 -1.86 -18.20
CA THR A 149 15.53 -2.19 -19.30
C THR A 149 16.79 -2.86 -18.76
N LYS A 150 17.43 -2.26 -17.74
CA LYS A 150 18.64 -2.80 -17.12
C LYS A 150 18.44 -4.21 -16.56
N ASP A 151 17.29 -4.45 -15.94
CA ASP A 151 17.02 -5.69 -15.21
C ASP A 151 16.36 -6.78 -16.07
N GLY A 152 16.10 -6.51 -17.37
CA GLY A 152 15.45 -7.48 -18.29
C GLY A 152 13.97 -7.73 -17.97
N VAL A 153 13.31 -6.75 -17.34
CA VAL A 153 11.89 -6.89 -16.93
C VAL A 153 10.96 -6.96 -18.14
N TYR A 154 11.23 -6.22 -19.22
CA TYR A 154 10.39 -6.25 -20.43
C TYR A 154 10.34 -7.64 -21.07
N ASP A 155 11.49 -8.32 -21.16
CA ASP A 155 11.56 -9.69 -21.66
C ASP A 155 10.81 -10.65 -20.75
N ALA A 156 10.97 -10.49 -19.43
CA ALA A 156 10.24 -11.30 -18.46
C ALA A 156 8.72 -11.07 -18.55
N LEU A 157 8.25 -9.84 -18.70
CA LEU A 157 6.83 -9.53 -18.90
C LEU A 157 6.29 -10.17 -20.19
N GLN A 158 7.06 -10.10 -21.27
CA GLN A 158 6.66 -10.64 -22.57
C GLN A 158 6.57 -12.17 -22.55
N GLN A 159 7.54 -12.84 -21.91
CA GLN A 159 7.71 -14.28 -21.99
C GLN A 159 7.08 -15.05 -20.83
N LEU A 160 7.04 -14.43 -19.64
CA LEU A 160 6.70 -15.13 -18.42
C LEU A 160 5.36 -14.70 -17.78
N TYR A 161 4.68 -13.68 -18.31
CA TYR A 161 3.42 -13.23 -17.72
C TYR A 161 2.27 -13.29 -18.72
N ASP A 162 1.17 -13.89 -18.30
CA ASP A 162 -0.07 -13.98 -19.11
C ASP A 162 -0.92 -12.71 -18.95
N LEU A 163 -0.86 -12.05 -17.78
CA LEU A 163 -1.70 -10.92 -17.42
C LEU A 163 -0.95 -9.95 -16.52
N VAL A 164 -1.22 -8.65 -16.65
CA VAL A 164 -0.76 -7.59 -15.75
C VAL A 164 -1.97 -6.87 -15.18
N LEU A 165 -2.21 -7.00 -13.88
CA LEU A 165 -3.22 -6.27 -13.15
C LEU A 165 -2.62 -4.98 -12.61
N VAL A 166 -3.23 -3.84 -12.89
CA VAL A 166 -2.87 -2.55 -12.30
C VAL A 166 -3.88 -2.21 -11.21
N TYR A 167 -3.40 -2.12 -9.98
CA TYR A 167 -4.20 -1.78 -8.81
C TYR A 167 -4.39 -0.26 -8.73
N GLY A 168 -5.15 0.28 -9.62
CA GLY A 168 -5.42 1.67 -9.82
C GLY A 168 -6.30 1.89 -11.05
N VAL A 169 -6.47 3.14 -11.44
CA VAL A 169 -7.27 3.54 -12.59
C VAL A 169 -6.40 4.26 -13.63
N ARG A 170 -6.76 4.12 -14.90
CA ARG A 170 -5.99 4.67 -16.02
C ARG A 170 -5.89 6.19 -15.98
N GLU A 171 -6.90 6.85 -15.42
CA GLU A 171 -7.00 8.30 -15.27
C GLU A 171 -5.92 8.89 -14.34
N ILE A 172 -5.40 8.08 -13.40
CA ILE A 172 -4.29 8.46 -12.53
C ILE A 172 -2.96 8.28 -13.24
N LEU A 173 -2.76 7.10 -13.85
CA LEU A 173 -1.59 6.81 -14.68
C LEU A 173 -1.91 5.69 -15.67
N ASP A 174 -1.74 5.96 -16.96
CA ASP A 174 -1.68 4.90 -17.95
C ASP A 174 -0.31 4.18 -17.85
N ALA A 175 -0.26 3.15 -17.01
CA ALA A 175 0.96 2.39 -16.74
C ALA A 175 1.55 1.76 -18.01
N GLY A 176 0.69 1.33 -18.95
CA GLY A 176 1.13 0.78 -20.23
C GLY A 176 1.93 1.78 -21.06
N ALA A 177 1.38 2.96 -21.25
CA ALA A 177 2.04 4.04 -21.98
C ALA A 177 3.21 4.63 -21.20
N ALA A 178 3.01 4.94 -19.92
CA ALA A 178 4.02 5.58 -19.06
C ALA A 178 5.28 4.74 -18.91
N TYR A 179 5.15 3.43 -18.73
CA TYR A 179 6.29 2.53 -18.56
C TYR A 179 6.78 1.90 -19.86
N GLY A 180 6.26 2.33 -21.02
CA GLY A 180 6.78 1.92 -22.32
C GLY A 180 6.53 0.46 -22.66
N LEU A 181 5.37 -0.09 -22.26
CA LEU A 181 4.99 -1.45 -22.61
C LEU A 181 4.69 -1.54 -24.11
N SER A 182 5.12 -2.62 -24.77
CA SER A 182 4.76 -2.91 -26.15
C SER A 182 3.25 -3.08 -26.31
N SER A 183 2.73 -2.91 -27.53
CA SER A 183 1.29 -3.07 -27.81
C SER A 183 0.77 -4.45 -27.39
N SER A 184 1.56 -5.50 -27.56
CA SER A 184 1.21 -6.87 -27.14
C SER A 184 1.13 -7.02 -25.62
N LEU A 185 1.99 -6.31 -24.86
CA LEU A 185 1.91 -6.27 -23.41
C LEU A 185 0.75 -5.40 -22.92
N GLN A 186 0.51 -4.25 -23.56
CA GLN A 186 -0.63 -3.39 -23.22
C GLN A 186 -1.98 -4.13 -23.38
N ALA A 187 -2.10 -5.03 -24.36
CA ALA A 187 -3.29 -5.86 -24.52
C ALA A 187 -3.55 -6.81 -23.34
N ARG A 188 -2.52 -7.10 -22.53
CA ARG A 188 -2.61 -7.93 -21.33
C ARG A 188 -2.77 -7.11 -20.04
N VAL A 189 -2.81 -5.78 -20.11
CA VAL A 189 -3.00 -4.91 -18.93
C VAL A 189 -4.49 -4.78 -18.62
N ARG A 190 -4.84 -4.96 -17.33
CA ARG A 190 -6.19 -4.72 -16.80
C ARG A 190 -6.08 -3.78 -15.59
N TYR A 191 -6.82 -2.69 -15.63
CA TYR A 191 -6.95 -1.76 -14.51
C TYR A 191 -8.08 -2.24 -13.62
N CYS A 192 -7.77 -2.53 -12.36
CA CYS A 192 -8.72 -3.12 -11.42
C CYS A 192 -9.39 -2.08 -10.52
N GLY A 193 -8.93 -0.84 -10.51
CA GLY A 193 -9.28 0.10 -9.45
C GLY A 193 -8.37 -0.06 -8.22
N TYR A 194 -8.60 0.77 -7.21
CA TYR A 194 -7.83 0.71 -5.96
C TYR A 194 -8.26 -0.48 -5.11
N VAL A 195 -7.26 -1.22 -4.59
CA VAL A 195 -7.50 -2.37 -3.73
C VAL A 195 -7.68 -1.92 -2.30
N THR A 196 -8.89 -2.13 -1.77
CA THR A 196 -9.27 -1.82 -0.39
C THR A 196 -9.88 -3.03 0.31
N ALA A 197 -10.19 -2.90 1.59
CA ALA A 197 -11.00 -3.88 2.32
C ALA A 197 -12.47 -3.93 1.86
N GLY A 198 -12.84 -3.05 0.92
CA GLY A 198 -14.22 -2.75 0.61
C GLY A 198 -14.83 -1.79 1.64
N ARG A 199 -16.06 -1.38 1.39
CA ARG A 199 -16.85 -0.60 2.37
C ARG A 199 -17.39 -1.57 3.41
N GLY A 200 -16.54 -1.97 4.38
CA GLY A 200 -16.99 -2.70 5.56
C GLY A 200 -18.03 -1.90 6.36
N ALA A 201 -18.69 -2.54 7.31
CA ALA A 201 -19.58 -1.84 8.23
C ALA A 201 -18.73 -0.82 9.03
N LEU A 202 -18.95 0.47 8.79
CA LEU A 202 -18.37 1.54 9.59
C LEU A 202 -19.15 1.69 10.87
N ARG A 203 -18.49 2.04 11.96
CA ARG A 203 -19.13 2.45 13.21
C ARG A 203 -19.93 3.74 12.98
N ASP A 204 -20.95 3.95 13.79
CA ASP A 204 -21.66 5.22 13.82
C ASP A 204 -20.70 6.37 14.19
N ALA A 205 -20.61 7.36 13.31
CA ALA A 205 -19.67 8.48 13.47
C ALA A 205 -19.98 9.33 14.71
N ALA A 206 -21.27 9.51 15.05
CA ALA A 206 -21.66 10.30 16.21
C ALA A 206 -21.33 9.57 17.52
N GLU A 207 -21.47 8.25 17.53
CA GLU A 207 -21.08 7.43 18.68
C GLU A 207 -19.57 7.45 18.89
N LEU A 208 -18.79 7.23 17.83
CA LEU A 208 -17.33 7.27 17.88
C LEU A 208 -16.82 8.66 18.34
N ARG A 209 -17.40 9.73 17.83
CA ARG A 209 -17.02 11.11 18.24
C ARG A 209 -17.32 11.34 19.72
N ARG A 210 -18.44 10.83 20.26
CA ARG A 210 -18.77 10.92 21.70
C ARG A 210 -17.76 10.15 22.55
N GLU A 211 -17.38 8.93 22.15
CA GLU A 211 -16.35 8.13 22.85
C GLU A 211 -14.99 8.84 22.88
N LEU A 212 -14.65 9.56 21.84
CA LEU A 212 -13.41 10.32 21.71
C LEU A 212 -13.45 11.69 22.43
N GLY A 213 -14.60 12.07 23.00
CA GLY A 213 -14.78 13.37 23.63
C GLY A 213 -14.69 14.54 22.66
N VAL A 214 -15.15 14.35 21.41
CA VAL A 214 -15.11 15.41 20.40
C VAL A 214 -16.22 16.41 20.67
N GLU A 215 -15.85 17.64 21.01
CA GLU A 215 -16.81 18.73 21.25
C GLU A 215 -17.16 19.44 19.92
N GLU A 216 -16.15 19.80 19.13
CA GLU A 216 -16.33 20.57 17.89
C GLU A 216 -15.77 19.79 16.68
N THR A 217 -14.48 19.65 16.60
CA THR A 217 -13.77 19.17 15.39
C THR A 217 -12.87 17.98 15.69
N LEU A 218 -12.98 16.93 14.89
CA LEU A 218 -12.11 15.76 14.92
C LEU A 218 -11.11 15.81 13.79
N VAL A 219 -9.83 15.74 14.10
CA VAL A 219 -8.75 15.58 13.12
C VAL A 219 -8.00 14.27 13.36
N VAL A 220 -7.71 13.54 12.29
CA VAL A 220 -6.99 12.26 12.39
C VAL A 220 -5.69 12.35 11.59
N ALA A 221 -4.56 11.99 12.21
CA ALA A 221 -3.29 11.85 11.51
C ALA A 221 -2.85 10.39 11.47
N THR A 222 -2.46 9.90 10.28
CA THR A 222 -1.94 8.55 10.10
C THR A 222 -0.78 8.51 9.12
N VAL A 223 0.20 7.66 9.43
CA VAL A 223 1.41 7.46 8.61
C VAL A 223 1.55 6.00 8.15
N GLY A 224 0.44 5.28 8.13
CA GLY A 224 0.40 3.87 7.71
C GLY A 224 1.25 2.98 8.61
N GLY A 225 2.30 2.33 8.08
CA GLY A 225 3.20 1.49 8.87
C GLY A 225 4.01 2.24 9.92
N GLY A 226 4.32 3.50 9.69
CA GLY A 226 4.94 4.40 10.65
C GLY A 226 6.47 4.50 10.60
N GLY A 227 7.16 3.64 9.86
CA GLY A 227 8.64 3.59 9.89
C GLY A 227 9.36 4.87 9.45
N ASP A 228 8.69 5.78 8.79
CA ASP A 228 9.19 7.07 8.29
C ASP A 228 8.24 8.24 8.60
N GLY A 229 7.26 8.01 9.46
CA GLY A 229 6.18 8.95 9.76
C GLY A 229 6.46 9.98 10.84
N PHE A 230 7.56 9.84 11.58
CA PHE A 230 7.86 10.69 12.72
C PHE A 230 7.87 12.19 12.39
N PRO A 231 8.50 12.68 11.30
CA PRO A 231 8.54 14.11 10.98
C PRO A 231 7.15 14.71 10.80
N LEU A 232 6.25 14.01 10.09
CA LEU A 232 4.88 14.46 9.89
C LEU A 232 4.10 14.50 11.20
N LEU A 233 4.13 13.43 12.00
CA LEU A 233 3.38 13.36 13.25
C LEU A 233 3.90 14.36 14.29
N ARG A 234 5.21 14.59 14.34
CA ARG A 234 5.79 15.65 15.18
C ARG A 234 5.21 17.02 14.80
N SER A 235 5.25 17.35 13.51
CA SER A 235 4.69 18.61 13.02
C SER A 235 3.19 18.70 13.31
N PHE A 236 2.44 17.62 13.08
CA PHE A 236 1.00 17.58 13.29
C PHE A 236 0.61 17.82 14.76
N VAL A 237 1.24 17.12 15.72
CA VAL A 237 0.96 17.33 17.15
C VAL A 237 1.25 18.77 17.55
N GLN A 238 2.36 19.34 17.09
CA GLN A 238 2.70 20.74 17.39
C GLN A 238 1.73 21.72 16.69
N ALA A 239 1.27 21.44 15.49
CA ALA A 239 0.29 22.25 14.79
C ALA A 239 -1.08 22.25 15.49
N VAL A 240 -1.56 21.08 15.92
CA VAL A 240 -2.82 20.94 16.67
C VAL A 240 -2.77 21.77 17.97
N ARG A 241 -1.65 21.79 18.67
CA ARG A 241 -1.47 22.59 19.91
C ARG A 241 -1.58 24.11 19.67
N MET A 242 -1.43 24.58 18.45
CA MET A 242 -1.59 26.00 18.07
C MET A 242 -3.05 26.36 17.73
N LEU A 243 -3.92 25.37 17.57
CA LEU A 243 -5.31 25.54 17.20
C LEU A 243 -6.22 25.25 18.41
N ARG A 244 -7.43 25.81 18.41
CA ARG A 244 -8.41 25.60 19.48
C ARG A 244 -9.60 24.79 18.98
N GLY A 245 -10.31 24.12 19.91
CA GLY A 245 -11.52 23.37 19.56
C GLY A 245 -11.25 22.06 18.79
N LEU A 246 -10.01 21.56 18.81
CA LEU A 246 -9.65 20.33 18.10
C LEU A 246 -9.49 19.14 19.03
N THR A 247 -10.15 18.05 18.70
CA THR A 247 -9.79 16.71 19.18
C THR A 247 -8.97 16.02 18.09
N ALA A 248 -7.82 15.48 18.43
CA ALA A 248 -6.89 14.87 17.49
C ALA A 248 -6.60 13.40 17.85
N VAL A 249 -6.67 12.51 16.86
CA VAL A 249 -6.21 11.13 16.98
C VAL A 249 -4.96 10.96 16.11
N VAL A 250 -3.87 10.55 16.75
CA VAL A 250 -2.56 10.35 16.12
C VAL A 250 -2.23 8.87 16.08
N VAL A 251 -2.20 8.28 14.90
CA VAL A 251 -1.91 6.86 14.68
C VAL A 251 -0.48 6.72 14.17
N THR A 252 0.43 6.26 15.06
CA THR A 252 1.87 6.23 14.76
C THR A 252 2.28 5.08 13.85
N GLY A 253 1.50 4.01 13.81
CA GLY A 253 1.83 2.78 13.11
C GLY A 253 2.81 1.87 13.88
N PRO A 254 2.73 0.55 13.65
CA PRO A 254 3.49 -0.44 14.43
C PRO A 254 5.00 -0.47 14.10
N LEU A 255 5.42 0.14 13.00
CA LEU A 255 6.82 0.15 12.58
C LEU A 255 7.58 1.41 12.98
N MET A 256 6.92 2.37 13.65
CA MET A 256 7.61 3.53 14.20
C MET A 256 8.54 3.10 15.32
N ALA A 257 9.77 3.62 15.31
CA ALA A 257 10.75 3.31 16.35
C ALA A 257 10.21 3.69 17.75
N PRO A 258 10.44 2.87 18.79
CA PRO A 258 9.91 3.13 20.12
C PRO A 258 10.23 4.53 20.64
N GLY A 259 11.48 4.98 20.51
CA GLY A 259 11.90 6.32 20.94
C GLY A 259 11.23 7.47 20.18
N GLU A 260 10.94 7.29 18.90
CA GLU A 260 10.17 8.26 18.12
C GLU A 260 8.70 8.31 18.57
N ARG A 261 8.10 7.15 18.84
CA ARG A 261 6.74 7.06 19.37
C ARG A 261 6.61 7.71 20.75
N ASP A 262 7.57 7.48 21.63
CA ASP A 262 7.60 8.10 22.95
C ASP A 262 7.75 9.61 22.83
N ARG A 263 8.56 10.09 21.88
CA ARG A 263 8.67 11.52 21.62
C ARG A 263 7.37 12.15 21.11
N ILE A 264 6.58 11.44 20.29
CA ILE A 264 5.24 11.92 19.89
C ILE A 264 4.30 11.99 21.10
N ARG A 265 4.32 10.98 21.99
CA ARG A 265 3.54 11.00 23.23
C ARG A 265 3.93 12.15 24.15
N GLU A 266 5.22 12.39 24.35
CA GLU A 266 5.73 13.53 25.13
C GLU A 266 5.22 14.86 24.60
N LEU A 267 5.23 15.04 23.27
CA LEU A 267 4.72 16.25 22.63
C LEU A 267 3.21 16.45 22.84
N ALA A 268 2.46 15.38 23.04
CA ALA A 268 1.02 15.41 23.31
C ALA A 268 0.69 15.68 24.79
N VAL A 269 1.64 15.49 25.71
CA VAL A 269 1.43 15.71 27.15
C VAL A 269 0.92 17.13 27.44
N GLY A 270 -0.09 17.21 28.30
CA GLY A 270 -0.70 18.50 28.71
C GLY A 270 -1.70 19.07 27.73
N HIS A 271 -2.09 18.30 26.68
CA HIS A 271 -3.16 18.66 25.74
C HIS A 271 -4.25 17.59 25.74
N ALA A 272 -5.31 17.80 26.51
CA ALA A 272 -6.37 16.80 26.72
C ALA A 272 -7.07 16.34 25.43
N GLY A 273 -7.08 17.17 24.38
CA GLY A 273 -7.68 16.84 23.09
C GLY A 273 -6.80 15.99 22.16
N ILE A 274 -5.57 15.56 22.55
CA ILE A 274 -4.70 14.76 21.68
C ILE A 274 -4.56 13.34 22.23
N THR A 275 -5.02 12.36 21.47
CA THR A 275 -4.84 10.93 21.73
C THR A 275 -3.80 10.34 20.78
N VAL A 276 -2.75 9.71 21.33
CA VAL A 276 -1.70 9.03 20.57
C VAL A 276 -1.83 7.53 20.75
N THR A 277 -2.02 6.83 19.64
CA THR A 277 -2.11 5.36 19.60
C THR A 277 -1.17 4.77 18.56
N GLU A 278 -0.73 3.54 18.82
CA GLU A 278 0.12 2.81 17.85
C GLU A 278 -0.70 2.25 16.69
N TYR A 279 -1.86 1.71 16.99
CA TYR A 279 -2.69 0.99 16.06
C TYR A 279 -4.17 1.15 16.43
N VAL A 280 -4.99 1.27 15.41
CA VAL A 280 -6.45 1.25 15.51
C VAL A 280 -6.95 0.14 14.58
N ALA A 281 -7.63 -0.86 15.13
CA ALA A 281 -8.13 -2.00 14.36
C ALA A 281 -9.13 -1.57 13.29
N ASP A 282 -10.00 -0.62 13.62
CA ASP A 282 -11.03 -0.03 12.76
C ASP A 282 -10.67 1.42 12.37
N LEU A 283 -9.47 1.60 11.83
CA LEU A 283 -9.03 2.93 11.35
C LEU A 283 -10.01 3.55 10.32
N PRO A 284 -10.63 2.79 9.39
CA PRO A 284 -11.61 3.37 8.48
C PRO A 284 -12.74 4.15 9.15
N SER A 285 -13.28 3.69 10.29
CA SER A 285 -14.32 4.43 11.02
C SER A 285 -13.81 5.77 11.57
N TYR A 286 -12.56 5.80 12.06
CA TYR A 286 -11.94 7.05 12.52
C TYR A 286 -11.72 8.04 11.38
N LEU A 287 -11.26 7.54 10.23
CA LEU A 287 -11.08 8.37 9.03
C LEU A 287 -12.42 8.92 8.53
N ALA A 288 -13.46 8.09 8.54
CA ALA A 288 -14.80 8.49 8.09
C ALA A 288 -15.46 9.52 9.04
N ALA A 289 -15.20 9.43 10.35
CA ALA A 289 -15.73 10.33 11.35
C ALA A 289 -14.97 11.67 11.46
N ALA A 290 -13.78 11.77 10.84
CA ALA A 290 -12.94 12.96 10.92
C ALA A 290 -13.44 14.10 10.02
N ASP A 291 -13.30 15.34 10.52
CA ASP A 291 -13.53 16.57 9.73
C ASP A 291 -12.36 16.85 8.79
N ALA A 292 -11.14 16.46 9.19
CA ALA A 292 -9.97 16.47 8.34
C ALA A 292 -9.04 15.31 8.66
N VAL A 293 -8.39 14.78 7.63
CA VAL A 293 -7.36 13.74 7.76
C VAL A 293 -6.03 14.28 7.24
N VAL A 294 -4.95 14.02 7.99
CA VAL A 294 -3.58 14.31 7.56
C VAL A 294 -2.84 12.98 7.38
N ALA A 295 -2.27 12.76 6.20
CA ALA A 295 -1.61 11.48 5.89
C ALA A 295 -0.40 11.65 4.96
N MET A 296 0.39 10.58 4.76
CA MET A 296 1.59 10.60 3.92
C MET A 296 1.35 10.21 2.45
N GLY A 297 0.20 9.89 1.99
CA GLY A 297 -0.04 9.51 0.59
C GLY A 297 0.45 8.11 0.18
N GLY A 298 0.70 7.21 1.13
CA GLY A 298 0.95 5.80 0.85
C GLY A 298 -0.27 5.13 0.21
N TYR A 299 -0.04 4.17 -0.70
CA TYR A 299 -1.08 3.53 -1.51
C TYR A 299 -2.32 3.10 -0.70
N ASN A 300 -2.15 2.32 0.38
CA ASN A 300 -3.28 1.78 1.12
C ASN A 300 -4.09 2.87 1.83
N THR A 301 -3.41 3.84 2.45
CA THR A 301 -4.10 4.96 3.11
C THR A 301 -4.89 5.78 2.10
N VAL A 302 -4.31 6.07 0.94
CA VAL A 302 -5.01 6.77 -0.14
C VAL A 302 -6.21 5.97 -0.63
N ALA A 303 -6.05 4.66 -0.86
CA ALA A 303 -7.14 3.78 -1.28
C ALA A 303 -8.31 3.78 -0.26
N GLU A 304 -8.00 3.73 1.04
CA GLU A 304 -8.99 3.83 2.12
C GLU A 304 -9.72 5.20 2.09
N LEU A 305 -8.96 6.31 1.93
CA LEU A 305 -9.54 7.66 1.84
C LEU A 305 -10.46 7.82 0.62
N LEU A 306 -10.07 7.27 -0.53
CA LEU A 306 -10.90 7.25 -1.74
C LEU A 306 -12.19 6.45 -1.53
N ALA A 307 -12.09 5.27 -0.92
CA ALA A 307 -13.26 4.42 -0.61
C ALA A 307 -14.25 5.11 0.34
N LEU A 308 -13.75 5.88 1.30
CA LEU A 308 -14.54 6.67 2.24
C LEU A 308 -15.04 8.00 1.66
N LYS A 309 -14.60 8.37 0.46
CA LYS A 309 -14.80 9.70 -0.14
C LYS A 309 -14.37 10.81 0.84
N GLN A 310 -13.31 10.54 1.60
CA GLN A 310 -12.79 11.45 2.62
C GLN A 310 -11.75 12.38 2.02
N ARG A 311 -11.95 13.67 2.19
CA ARG A 311 -10.96 14.68 1.82
C ARG A 311 -9.81 14.65 2.79
N ALA A 312 -8.59 14.57 2.25
CA ALA A 312 -7.40 14.50 3.06
C ALA A 312 -6.36 15.53 2.64
N LEU A 313 -5.58 15.95 3.62
CA LEU A 313 -4.35 16.70 3.46
C LEU A 313 -3.20 15.70 3.42
N VAL A 314 -2.55 15.59 2.28
CA VAL A 314 -1.48 14.62 2.08
C VAL A 314 -0.16 15.34 2.04
N LEU A 315 0.73 15.01 2.98
CA LEU A 315 2.12 15.45 2.99
C LEU A 315 3.00 14.27 2.54
N PRO A 316 3.38 14.20 1.25
CA PRO A 316 4.19 13.13 0.74
C PRO A 316 5.51 13.03 1.48
N ARG A 317 6.04 11.80 1.56
CA ARG A 317 7.35 11.51 2.15
C ARG A 317 8.42 12.48 1.59
N ASP A 318 9.20 13.08 2.48
CA ASP A 318 10.40 13.84 2.10
C ASP A 318 11.66 12.98 2.37
N TRP A 319 12.36 12.60 1.32
CA TRP A 319 13.58 11.79 1.35
C TRP A 319 14.69 12.33 2.20
N ARG A 320 14.77 13.65 2.32
CA ARG A 320 15.80 14.32 3.10
C ARG A 320 15.66 14.05 4.59
N TYR A 321 14.49 13.55 5.04
CA TYR A 321 14.32 13.06 6.41
C TYR A 321 14.82 11.62 6.59
N GLY A 322 14.82 10.80 5.55
CA GLY A 322 15.47 9.48 5.57
C GLY A 322 16.98 9.57 5.75
N ASP A 323 17.61 10.64 5.23
CA ASP A 323 19.03 10.90 5.38
C ASP A 323 19.43 11.20 6.83
N PHE A 324 18.56 11.80 7.63
CA PHE A 324 18.87 12.13 9.03
C PHE A 324 18.81 10.91 9.95
N ALA A 325 18.01 9.91 9.64
CA ALA A 325 17.87 8.74 10.49
C ALA A 325 18.95 7.67 10.22
N HIS A 326 19.49 7.57 8.99
CA HIS A 326 20.26 6.39 8.56
C HIS A 326 21.44 6.65 7.61
N GLY A 327 21.80 7.89 7.30
CA GLY A 327 23.09 8.23 6.65
C GLY A 327 23.27 7.71 5.21
N THR A 328 22.24 7.52 4.43
CA THR A 328 22.34 7.05 3.05
C THR A 328 21.71 8.02 2.07
N GLY A 329 22.45 8.37 1.06
CA GLY A 329 22.07 9.32 0.04
C GLY A 329 20.79 8.98 -0.72
N PRO A 330 20.25 9.93 -1.49
CA PRO A 330 18.85 10.01 -1.88
C PRO A 330 18.47 8.96 -2.91
N THR A 331 17.80 7.87 -2.49
CA THR A 331 16.90 7.14 -3.37
C THR A 331 15.52 7.78 -3.27
N VAL A 332 15.25 8.72 -4.17
CA VAL A 332 13.98 9.44 -4.21
C VAL A 332 12.89 8.48 -4.72
N GLU A 333 11.95 8.08 -3.85
CA GLU A 333 10.73 7.37 -4.27
C GLU A 333 9.65 8.43 -4.52
N TRP A 334 9.29 8.68 -5.74
CA TRP A 334 8.35 9.73 -6.13
C TRP A 334 6.88 9.30 -6.09
N GLU A 335 6.62 8.04 -5.81
CA GLU A 335 5.28 7.46 -5.92
C GLU A 335 4.20 8.22 -5.15
N GLN A 336 4.50 8.64 -3.90
CA GLN A 336 3.54 9.34 -3.07
C GLN A 336 3.22 10.73 -3.61
N LEU A 337 4.25 11.45 -4.06
CA LEU A 337 4.07 12.78 -4.63
C LEU A 337 3.30 12.72 -5.95
N LEU A 338 3.67 11.81 -6.84
CA LEU A 338 3.01 11.67 -8.16
C LEU A 338 1.55 11.25 -7.99
N ARG A 339 1.27 10.31 -7.08
CA ARG A 339 -0.09 9.91 -6.75
C ARG A 339 -0.88 11.08 -6.17
N GLY A 340 -0.31 11.76 -5.18
CA GLY A 340 -0.93 12.92 -4.57
C GLY A 340 -1.31 13.98 -5.61
N GLN A 341 -0.36 14.39 -6.45
CA GLN A 341 -0.58 15.39 -7.50
C GLN A 341 -1.64 14.95 -8.54
N ALA A 342 -1.66 13.67 -8.91
CA ALA A 342 -2.66 13.16 -9.83
C ALA A 342 -4.07 13.20 -9.22
N LEU A 343 -4.21 12.82 -7.95
CA LEU A 343 -5.48 12.86 -7.22
C LEU A 343 -5.93 14.29 -6.88
N GLU A 344 -4.99 15.19 -6.61
CA GLU A 344 -5.29 16.61 -6.39
C GLU A 344 -5.87 17.26 -7.64
N ARG A 345 -5.33 16.96 -8.83
CA ARG A 345 -5.90 17.45 -10.10
C ARG A 345 -7.35 17.02 -10.31
N LEU A 346 -7.76 15.90 -9.74
CA LEU A 346 -9.13 15.39 -9.75
C LEU A 346 -9.97 15.91 -8.57
N GLY A 347 -9.40 16.77 -7.71
CA GLY A 347 -10.09 17.32 -6.54
C GLY A 347 -10.37 16.30 -5.42
N LEU A 348 -9.66 15.17 -5.41
CA LEU A 348 -9.91 14.06 -4.48
C LEU A 348 -9.19 14.20 -3.13
N LEU A 349 -8.06 14.90 -3.13
CA LEU A 349 -7.28 15.24 -1.94
C LEU A 349 -6.53 16.57 -2.18
N ARG A 350 -5.83 17.06 -1.17
CA ARG A 350 -4.94 18.22 -1.28
C ARG A 350 -3.53 17.82 -0.90
N VAL A 351 -2.57 18.08 -1.77
CA VAL A 351 -1.15 17.86 -1.48
C VAL A 351 -0.62 19.06 -0.71
N LEU A 352 -0.06 18.80 0.46
CA LEU A 352 0.58 19.81 1.26
C LEU A 352 2.00 20.09 0.76
N PRO A 353 2.42 21.35 0.73
CA PRO A 353 3.78 21.71 0.38
C PRO A 353 4.75 21.25 1.49
N ARG A 354 6.03 21.13 1.12
CA ARG A 354 7.07 20.62 2.01
C ARG A 354 7.22 21.45 3.30
N GLU A 355 6.96 22.72 3.23
CA GLU A 355 6.98 23.66 4.36
C GLU A 355 6.05 23.22 5.50
N CYS A 356 5.06 22.35 5.23
CA CYS A 356 4.18 21.77 6.24
C CYS A 356 4.86 20.72 7.16
N PHE A 357 6.13 20.36 6.93
CA PHE A 357 6.93 19.74 7.98
C PHE A 357 7.27 20.73 9.12
N GLU A 358 7.06 22.03 8.90
CA GLU A 358 7.10 23.04 9.94
C GLU A 358 5.70 23.23 10.55
N PRO A 359 5.55 23.17 11.89
CA PRO A 359 4.24 23.15 12.55
C PRO A 359 3.34 24.35 12.25
N LYS A 360 3.90 25.55 12.11
CA LYS A 360 3.12 26.77 11.79
C LYS A 360 2.50 26.68 10.40
N ALA A 361 3.23 26.20 9.41
CA ALA A 361 2.71 26.04 8.06
C ALA A 361 1.61 24.97 8.03
N LEU A 362 1.81 23.83 8.71
CA LEU A 362 0.79 22.80 8.79
C LEU A 362 -0.47 23.29 9.53
N ALA A 363 -0.32 24.06 10.61
CA ALA A 363 -1.46 24.64 11.33
C ALA A 363 -2.30 25.56 10.45
N ALA A 364 -1.66 26.41 9.64
CA ALA A 364 -2.37 27.28 8.69
C ALA A 364 -3.17 26.47 7.65
N HIS A 365 -2.55 25.49 7.01
CA HIS A 365 -3.23 24.63 6.03
C HIS A 365 -4.35 23.79 6.64
N LEU A 366 -4.19 23.34 7.88
CA LEU A 366 -5.22 22.60 8.60
C LEU A 366 -6.42 23.49 8.92
N ALA A 367 -6.17 24.71 9.43
CA ALA A 367 -7.22 25.69 9.69
C ALA A 367 -8.00 26.07 8.42
N ASP A 368 -7.29 26.30 7.30
CA ASP A 368 -7.91 26.57 6.00
C ASP A 368 -8.80 25.38 5.55
N ALA A 369 -8.32 24.16 5.70
CA ALA A 369 -9.05 22.96 5.30
C ALA A 369 -10.33 22.78 6.15
N LEU A 370 -10.27 23.03 7.44
CA LEU A 370 -11.40 22.93 8.36
C LEU A 370 -12.45 24.03 8.06
N THR A 371 -12.02 25.26 7.79
CA THR A 371 -12.91 26.35 7.39
C THR A 371 -13.58 26.05 6.04
N ALA A 372 -12.83 25.56 5.06
CA ALA A 372 -13.36 25.15 3.76
C ALA A 372 -14.31 23.95 3.87
N ALA A 373 -14.06 23.01 4.77
CA ALA A 373 -14.95 21.86 5.03
C ALA A 373 -16.30 22.34 5.60
N GLY A 374 -16.29 23.28 6.54
CA GLY A 374 -17.50 23.92 7.06
C GLY A 374 -18.29 24.67 5.99
N ALA A 375 -17.61 25.44 5.14
CA ALA A 375 -18.24 26.15 4.02
C ALA A 375 -18.82 25.22 2.95
N LEU A 376 -18.18 24.05 2.71
CA LEU A 376 -18.64 23.04 1.75
C LEU A 376 -19.78 22.17 2.31
N ALA A 377 -19.80 21.90 3.62
CA ALA A 377 -20.93 21.25 4.27
C ALA A 377 -22.21 22.08 4.15
N GLN A 378 -22.08 23.42 4.20
CA GLN A 378 -23.21 24.36 4.01
C GLN A 378 -23.66 24.50 2.53
N ARG A 379 -22.76 24.27 1.55
CA ARG A 379 -23.04 24.42 0.11
C ARG A 379 -23.39 23.13 -0.63
N GLY A 380 -23.50 22.00 0.04
CA GLY A 380 -23.57 20.68 -0.59
C GLY A 380 -22.16 20.26 -1.10
N ARG A 381 -21.75 19.05 -0.76
CA ARG A 381 -20.45 18.50 -1.20
C ARG A 381 -20.42 18.50 -2.73
N ALA A 382 -19.47 19.21 -3.33
CA ALA A 382 -19.18 19.00 -4.74
C ALA A 382 -18.91 17.51 -4.98
N PRO A 383 -19.43 16.91 -6.06
CA PRO A 383 -19.20 15.50 -6.32
C PRO A 383 -17.70 15.25 -6.40
N ILE A 384 -17.19 14.40 -5.51
CA ILE A 384 -15.85 13.84 -5.64
C ILE A 384 -15.92 12.90 -6.84
N ALA A 385 -14.99 13.02 -7.79
CA ALA A 385 -14.89 12.11 -8.92
C ALA A 385 -14.96 10.65 -8.42
N ASP A 386 -15.80 9.86 -9.05
CA ASP A 386 -16.00 8.48 -8.60
C ASP A 386 -14.84 7.63 -9.10
N ILE A 387 -13.89 7.37 -8.22
CA ILE A 387 -12.74 6.49 -8.49
C ILE A 387 -13.12 5.08 -8.08
N ASP A 388 -12.79 4.13 -8.94
CA ASP A 388 -13.01 2.72 -8.69
C ASP A 388 -12.14 2.23 -7.51
N VAL A 389 -12.78 1.75 -6.46
CA VAL A 389 -12.15 1.25 -5.22
C VAL A 389 -12.46 -0.23 -4.96
N ASP A 390 -13.08 -0.91 -5.91
CA ASP A 390 -13.43 -2.33 -5.83
C ASP A 390 -12.32 -3.23 -6.43
N GLY A 391 -11.08 -2.76 -6.36
CA GLY A 391 -9.92 -3.38 -7.00
C GLY A 391 -9.63 -4.82 -6.55
N ALA A 392 -9.97 -5.18 -5.30
CA ALA A 392 -9.83 -6.55 -4.82
C ALA A 392 -10.78 -7.50 -5.54
N GLU A 393 -12.03 -7.06 -5.70
CA GLU A 393 -13.09 -7.82 -6.35
C GLU A 393 -12.79 -8.01 -7.85
N ARG A 394 -12.44 -6.92 -8.55
CA ARG A 394 -12.10 -6.98 -9.97
C ARG A 394 -10.83 -7.78 -10.23
N ALA A 395 -9.80 -7.65 -9.39
CA ALA A 395 -8.61 -8.49 -9.51
C ALA A 395 -8.96 -9.97 -9.37
N ALA A 396 -9.83 -10.32 -8.41
CA ALA A 396 -10.29 -11.69 -8.24
C ALA A 396 -11.09 -12.19 -9.46
N ASP A 397 -11.95 -11.35 -10.06
CA ASP A 397 -12.70 -11.70 -11.28
C ASP A 397 -11.77 -11.99 -12.45
N GLU A 398 -10.74 -11.16 -12.68
CA GLU A 398 -9.75 -11.38 -13.74
C GLU A 398 -8.95 -12.69 -13.51
N LEU A 399 -8.57 -12.99 -12.25
CA LEU A 399 -7.88 -14.22 -11.91
C LEU A 399 -8.75 -15.45 -12.13
N VAL A 400 -10.03 -15.38 -11.75
CA VAL A 400 -11.01 -16.47 -12.00
C VAL A 400 -11.22 -16.69 -13.50
N HIS A 401 -11.41 -15.61 -14.25
CA HIS A 401 -11.54 -15.67 -15.70
C HIS A 401 -10.34 -16.34 -16.36
N LEU A 402 -9.12 -15.96 -15.93
CA LEU A 402 -7.89 -16.55 -16.45
C LEU A 402 -7.76 -18.04 -16.11
N LEU A 403 -8.22 -18.46 -14.92
CA LEU A 403 -8.22 -19.87 -14.49
C LEU A 403 -9.28 -20.73 -15.21
N GLN A 404 -10.35 -20.12 -15.71
CA GLN A 404 -11.44 -20.78 -16.41
C GLN A 404 -11.25 -20.81 -17.94
N SER A 405 -10.52 -19.84 -18.49
CA SER A 405 -10.17 -19.83 -19.91
C SER A 405 -9.27 -21.03 -20.20
N GLU A 406 -9.80 -22.01 -20.92
CA GLU A 406 -9.06 -23.16 -21.41
C GLU A 406 -7.84 -22.69 -22.18
N GLY A 407 -6.68 -23.25 -21.85
CA GLY A 407 -5.43 -22.86 -22.48
C GLY A 407 -5.49 -23.13 -23.97
N CYS A 408 -5.67 -22.08 -24.74
CA CYS A 408 -5.24 -22.10 -26.12
C CYS A 408 -3.71 -22.18 -26.12
N HIS A 409 -3.16 -23.38 -26.01
CA HIS A 409 -1.74 -23.59 -26.16
C HIS A 409 -1.43 -23.29 -27.65
N VAL A 410 -0.92 -22.08 -27.91
CA VAL A 410 -0.19 -21.83 -29.14
C VAL A 410 1.12 -22.60 -29.00
N HIS A 411 1.21 -23.70 -29.74
CA HIS A 411 2.43 -24.48 -29.94
C HIS A 411 3.49 -23.67 -30.66
#